data_0c531561ddd824e67848dd93b3684e90
#
_entry.id   0c531561ddd824e67848dd93b3684e90
#
_cell.length_a   1.000
_cell.length_b   1.000
_cell.length_c   1.000
_cell.angle_alpha   90.00
_cell.angle_beta   90.00
_cell.angle_gamma   90.00
#
_symmetry.space_group_name_H-M   'P 1'
#
loop_
_entity.id
_entity.type
_entity.pdbx_description
1 polymer ?
#
loop_
_entity_poly.entity_id
_entity_poly.type
_entity_poly.pdbx_seq_one_letter_code
_entity_poly.pdbx_strand_id
1 'polypeptide(L)'
;KGCVVVVNKWDLMAESVGKAQLDEANRKLHSKQKSDQLTTLAEFGAWVQEKLFFLDYAPVLFTSAQTGLHLEKLLEAIRYVAAQLQQKIPTGLLNRTLRDAIERRQPVSSAGHRLKFFYATQVRQAPPTILLFVNRRDLLSDQYRKYLSDALRRAFGFEGCPIVLAPKDRPKTLEPARRARPAGAAP
;
A
#
# COMPACT_ATOMS: atom_id res chain seq x y z
N LYS A 1 1.60 -5.65 -10.94
CA LYS A 1 0.38 -6.47 -11.09
C LYS A 1 -0.49 -6.27 -9.85
N GLY A 2 -1.83 -6.32 -9.99
CA GLY A 2 -2.76 -6.35 -8.86
C GLY A 2 -2.73 -7.73 -8.17
N CYS A 3 -3.14 -7.77 -6.91
CA CYS A 3 -3.16 -8.96 -6.08
C CYS A 3 -4.46 -9.04 -5.29
N VAL A 4 -5.07 -10.22 -5.25
CA VAL A 4 -6.19 -10.59 -4.37
C VAL A 4 -5.77 -11.89 -3.69
N VAL A 5 -5.89 -11.94 -2.38
CA VAL A 5 -5.61 -13.15 -1.59
C VAL A 5 -6.90 -13.94 -1.47
N VAL A 6 -6.87 -15.20 -1.90
CA VAL A 6 -8.03 -16.10 -1.86
C VAL A 6 -7.76 -17.25 -0.91
N VAL A 7 -8.56 -17.38 0.12
CA VAL A 7 -8.58 -18.52 1.03
C VAL A 7 -9.71 -19.43 0.58
N ASN A 8 -9.34 -20.50 -0.13
CA ASN A 8 -10.29 -21.45 -0.68
C ASN A 8 -10.62 -22.58 0.32
N LYS A 9 -11.61 -23.40 -0.01
CA LYS A 9 -12.12 -24.52 0.80
C LYS A 9 -12.71 -24.08 2.15
N TRP A 10 -13.37 -22.91 2.15
CA TRP A 10 -14.00 -22.38 3.36
C TRP A 10 -15.16 -23.25 3.87
N ASP A 11 -15.75 -24.09 3.02
CA ASP A 11 -16.73 -25.12 3.39
C ASP A 11 -16.21 -26.04 4.51
N LEU A 12 -14.95 -26.48 4.46
CA LEU A 12 -14.34 -27.32 5.48
C LEU A 12 -14.19 -26.62 6.83
N MET A 13 -13.98 -25.30 6.80
CA MET A 13 -13.86 -24.50 8.01
C MET A 13 -15.23 -24.15 8.61
N ALA A 14 -16.23 -23.91 7.77
CA ALA A 14 -17.60 -23.62 8.21
C ALA A 14 -18.20 -24.78 9.04
N GLU A 15 -17.93 -26.03 8.63
CA GLU A 15 -18.34 -27.20 9.39
C GLU A 15 -17.61 -27.34 10.74
N SER A 16 -16.29 -27.05 10.76
CA SER A 16 -15.50 -27.10 11.99
C SER A 16 -15.83 -25.99 12.96
N VAL A 17 -16.11 -24.78 12.45
CA VAL A 17 -16.56 -23.63 13.26
C VAL A 17 -17.94 -23.89 13.84
N GLY A 18 -18.86 -24.44 13.05
CA GLY A 18 -20.19 -24.83 13.54
C GLY A 18 -20.12 -25.90 14.64
N LYS A 19 -19.26 -26.90 14.49
CA LYS A 19 -19.03 -27.92 15.53
C LYS A 19 -18.36 -27.33 16.76
N ALA A 20 -17.35 -26.45 16.59
CA ALA A 20 -16.67 -25.80 17.69
C ALA A 20 -17.60 -24.85 18.49
N GLN A 21 -18.53 -24.15 17.83
CA GLN A 21 -19.53 -23.32 18.51
C GLN A 21 -20.53 -24.16 19.31
N LEU A 22 -20.95 -25.32 18.79
CA LEU A 22 -21.81 -26.28 19.51
C LEU A 22 -21.08 -26.91 20.70
N ASP A 23 -19.81 -27.28 20.52
CA ASP A 23 -18.97 -27.83 21.59
C ASP A 23 -18.61 -26.77 22.62
N GLU A 24 -18.44 -25.51 22.24
CA GLU A 24 -18.18 -24.41 23.17
C GLU A 24 -19.45 -24.05 23.96
N ALA A 25 -20.64 -24.11 23.35
CA ALA A 25 -21.90 -23.98 24.06
C ALA A 25 -22.09 -25.10 25.11
N ASN A 26 -21.67 -26.32 24.78
CA ASN A 26 -21.69 -27.46 25.71
C ASN A 26 -20.56 -27.39 26.75
N ARG A 27 -19.37 -26.81 26.43
CA ARG A 27 -18.23 -26.63 27.36
C ARG A 27 -18.42 -25.46 28.32
N LYS A 28 -19.14 -24.39 27.94
CA LYS A 28 -19.47 -23.28 28.86
C LYS A 28 -20.29 -23.74 30.09
N LEU A 29 -20.81 -24.98 30.03
CA LEU A 29 -21.36 -25.66 31.22
C LEU A 29 -20.29 -26.29 32.13
N HIS A 30 -19.01 -26.50 31.68
CA HIS A 30 -18.07 -27.35 32.44
C HIS A 30 -16.61 -26.89 32.56
N SER A 31 -16.07 -25.88 31.90
CA SER A 31 -14.74 -25.37 32.27
C SER A 31 -14.29 -24.08 31.55
N LYS A 32 -13.50 -23.26 32.29
CA LYS A 32 -12.75 -22.09 31.84
C LYS A 32 -11.44 -22.53 31.14
N GLN A 33 -11.45 -22.86 29.87
CA GLN A 33 -10.21 -22.90 29.07
C GLN A 33 -10.46 -22.20 27.73
N LYS A 34 -9.70 -21.10 27.49
CA LYS A 34 -9.63 -20.42 26.20
C LYS A 34 -9.03 -21.43 25.19
N SER A 35 -9.81 -21.83 24.20
CA SER A 35 -9.27 -22.50 23.02
C SER A 35 -8.74 -21.42 22.06
N ASP A 36 -7.48 -21.52 21.64
CA ASP A 36 -6.83 -20.68 20.62
C ASP A 36 -7.37 -20.91 19.19
N GLN A 37 -8.59 -21.42 19.04
CA GLN A 37 -9.20 -21.66 17.74
C GLN A 37 -9.85 -20.36 17.22
N LEU A 38 -9.39 -19.93 16.06
CA LEU A 38 -9.98 -18.83 15.32
C LEU A 38 -11.44 -19.17 14.95
N THR A 39 -12.41 -18.42 15.46
CA THR A 39 -13.84 -18.77 15.36
C THR A 39 -14.59 -17.90 14.37
N THR A 40 -14.01 -16.79 13.92
CA THR A 40 -14.70 -15.84 13.04
C THR A 40 -13.91 -15.57 11.75
N LEU A 41 -14.62 -15.18 10.69
CA LEU A 41 -14.01 -14.70 9.43
C LEU A 41 -13.03 -13.55 9.65
N ALA A 42 -13.34 -12.67 10.63
CA ALA A 42 -12.50 -11.53 10.96
C ALA A 42 -11.16 -11.96 11.59
N GLU A 43 -11.17 -12.93 12.49
CA GLU A 43 -9.98 -13.49 13.12
C GLU A 43 -9.10 -14.22 12.10
N PHE A 44 -9.70 -15.01 11.21
CA PHE A 44 -8.99 -15.64 10.11
C PHE A 44 -8.40 -14.61 9.14
N GLY A 45 -9.15 -13.54 8.84
CA GLY A 45 -8.67 -12.44 8.02
C GLY A 45 -7.44 -11.76 8.62
N ALA A 46 -7.49 -11.44 9.91
CA ALA A 46 -6.39 -10.85 10.66
C ALA A 46 -5.17 -11.79 10.69
N TRP A 47 -5.39 -13.09 10.95
CA TRP A 47 -4.33 -14.09 10.93
C TRP A 47 -3.67 -14.22 9.54
N VAL A 48 -4.43 -14.23 8.45
CA VAL A 48 -3.90 -14.26 7.09
C VAL A 48 -3.07 -13.02 6.81
N GLN A 49 -3.54 -11.83 7.20
CA GLN A 49 -2.80 -10.56 7.03
C GLN A 49 -1.51 -10.55 7.84
N GLU A 50 -1.51 -11.09 9.06
CA GLU A 50 -0.30 -11.24 9.87
C GLU A 50 0.73 -12.15 9.21
N LYS A 51 0.30 -13.31 8.67
CA LYS A 51 1.18 -14.25 7.95
C LYS A 51 1.66 -13.70 6.62
N LEU A 52 0.84 -12.91 5.94
CA LEU A 52 1.14 -12.31 4.64
C LEU A 52 1.38 -10.80 4.77
N PHE A 53 2.15 -10.37 5.78
CA PHE A 53 2.43 -8.95 6.09
C PHE A 53 2.99 -8.15 4.91
N PHE A 54 3.61 -8.83 3.92
CA PHE A 54 4.10 -8.21 2.69
C PHE A 54 3.00 -7.96 1.64
N LEU A 55 1.79 -8.49 1.85
CA LEU A 55 0.59 -8.29 1.04
C LEU A 55 -0.51 -7.54 1.82
N ASP A 56 -0.13 -6.69 2.77
CA ASP A 56 -1.04 -5.91 3.62
C ASP A 56 -2.00 -5.00 2.83
N TYR A 57 -1.71 -4.77 1.57
CA TYR A 57 -2.53 -4.00 0.63
C TYR A 57 -3.54 -4.85 -0.15
N ALA A 58 -3.46 -6.18 -0.09
CA ALA A 58 -4.30 -7.06 -0.88
C ALA A 58 -5.59 -7.40 -0.12
N PRO A 59 -6.78 -7.30 -0.76
CA PRO A 59 -8.01 -7.78 -0.15
C PRO A 59 -7.95 -9.30 0.04
N VAL A 60 -8.46 -9.78 1.17
CA VAL A 60 -8.56 -11.20 1.52
C VAL A 60 -10.01 -11.64 1.34
N LEU A 61 -10.21 -12.71 0.57
CA LEU A 61 -11.52 -13.30 0.31
C LEU A 61 -11.53 -14.77 0.68
N PHE A 62 -12.59 -15.18 1.36
CA PHE A 62 -12.85 -16.57 1.72
C PHE A 62 -13.87 -17.16 0.74
N THR A 63 -13.50 -18.25 0.06
CA THR A 63 -14.30 -18.88 -0.99
C THR A 63 -14.40 -20.38 -0.82
N SER A 64 -15.39 -20.99 -1.44
CA SER A 64 -15.42 -22.42 -1.67
C SER A 64 -15.74 -22.70 -3.12
N ALA A 65 -14.77 -23.24 -3.84
CA ALA A 65 -14.98 -23.63 -5.23
C ALA A 65 -15.96 -24.82 -5.37
N GLN A 66 -16.08 -25.64 -4.33
CA GLN A 66 -16.98 -26.78 -4.30
C GLN A 66 -18.44 -26.37 -4.16
N THR A 67 -18.74 -25.43 -3.27
CA THR A 67 -20.11 -24.95 -3.00
C THR A 67 -20.49 -23.70 -3.80
N GLY A 68 -19.54 -23.07 -4.49
CA GLY A 68 -19.76 -21.80 -5.18
C GLY A 68 -19.73 -20.58 -4.27
N LEU A 69 -19.45 -20.76 -2.95
CA LEU A 69 -19.48 -19.70 -1.97
C LEU A 69 -18.53 -18.55 -2.36
N HIS A 70 -19.06 -17.33 -2.43
CA HIS A 70 -18.35 -16.07 -2.69
C HIS A 70 -17.56 -16.00 -4.01
N LEU A 71 -17.85 -16.83 -5.01
CA LEU A 71 -17.21 -16.75 -6.32
C LEU A 71 -17.58 -15.45 -7.05
N GLU A 72 -18.83 -14.98 -6.92
CA GLU A 72 -19.23 -13.67 -7.47
C GLU A 72 -18.44 -12.52 -6.84
N LYS A 73 -18.29 -12.54 -5.52
CA LYS A 73 -17.47 -11.54 -4.79
C LYS A 73 -16.01 -11.56 -5.23
N LEU A 74 -15.48 -12.74 -5.56
CA LEU A 74 -14.13 -12.86 -6.12
C LEU A 74 -14.01 -12.15 -7.47
N LEU A 75 -14.99 -12.34 -8.36
CA LEU A 75 -15.01 -11.64 -9.65
C LEU A 75 -15.16 -10.12 -9.49
N GLU A 76 -15.98 -9.68 -8.56
CA GLU A 76 -16.12 -8.26 -8.20
C GLU A 76 -14.80 -7.68 -7.69
N ALA A 77 -14.12 -8.38 -6.77
CA ALA A 77 -12.83 -7.94 -6.25
C ALA A 77 -11.75 -7.87 -7.34
N ILE A 78 -11.72 -8.82 -8.28
CA ILE A 78 -10.81 -8.79 -9.43
C ILE A 78 -11.07 -7.55 -10.30
N ARG A 79 -12.35 -7.25 -10.61
CA ARG A 79 -12.73 -6.06 -11.38
C ARG A 79 -12.35 -4.79 -10.64
N TYR A 80 -12.59 -4.74 -9.33
CA TYR A 80 -12.24 -3.61 -8.48
C TYR A 80 -10.73 -3.35 -8.48
N VAL A 81 -9.92 -4.37 -8.21
CA VAL A 81 -8.45 -4.26 -8.23
C VAL A 81 -7.93 -3.88 -9.62
N ALA A 82 -8.54 -4.40 -10.69
CA ALA A 82 -8.20 -4.00 -12.05
C ALA A 82 -8.48 -2.51 -12.31
N ALA A 83 -9.59 -1.98 -11.80
CA ALA A 83 -9.92 -0.55 -11.88
C ALA A 83 -8.93 0.29 -11.08
N GLN A 84 -8.54 -0.17 -9.87
CA GLN A 84 -7.53 0.51 -9.05
C GLN A 84 -6.17 0.62 -9.76
N LEU A 85 -5.78 -0.39 -10.56
CA LEU A 85 -4.55 -0.35 -11.35
C LEU A 85 -4.56 0.72 -12.44
N GLN A 86 -5.73 1.09 -12.96
CA GLN A 86 -5.88 2.11 -14.02
C GLN A 86 -5.99 3.54 -13.46
N GLN A 87 -6.03 3.68 -12.15
CA GLN A 87 -6.24 4.97 -11.51
C GLN A 87 -5.06 5.92 -11.76
N LYS A 88 -5.39 7.15 -12.16
CA LYS A 88 -4.45 8.26 -12.32
C LYS A 88 -4.72 9.32 -11.26
N ILE A 89 -3.71 9.65 -10.48
CA ILE A 89 -3.81 10.70 -9.46
C ILE A 89 -3.47 12.05 -10.10
N PRO A 90 -4.31 13.08 -9.93
CA PRO A 90 -3.96 14.45 -10.31
C PRO A 90 -2.71 14.91 -9.55
N THR A 91 -1.73 15.46 -10.28
CA THR A 91 -0.41 15.82 -9.71
C THR A 91 -0.53 16.80 -8.53
N GLY A 92 -1.49 17.71 -8.57
CA GLY A 92 -1.74 18.65 -7.47
C GLY A 92 -2.16 17.95 -6.18
N LEU A 93 -3.12 17.02 -6.26
CA LEU A 93 -3.57 16.24 -5.11
C LEU A 93 -2.47 15.31 -4.59
N LEU A 94 -1.73 14.64 -5.49
CA LEU A 94 -0.60 13.82 -5.11
C LEU A 94 0.43 14.60 -4.28
N ASN A 95 0.82 15.78 -4.75
CA ASN A 95 1.79 16.61 -4.06
C ASN A 95 1.29 17.16 -2.73
N ARG A 96 0.01 17.53 -2.66
CA ARG A 96 -0.62 17.97 -1.41
C ARG A 96 -0.60 16.85 -0.38
N THR A 97 -1.09 15.67 -0.73
CA THR A 97 -1.12 14.50 0.18
C THR A 97 0.27 14.12 0.70
N LEU A 98 1.28 14.15 -0.19
CA LEU A 98 2.65 13.86 0.22
C LEU A 98 3.23 14.93 1.15
N ARG A 99 2.98 16.21 0.91
CA ARG A 99 3.40 17.30 1.81
C ARG A 99 2.75 17.16 3.18
N ASP A 100 1.43 16.94 3.23
CA ASP A 100 0.69 16.73 4.48
C ASP A 100 1.23 15.53 5.26
N ALA A 101 1.59 14.44 4.58
CA ALA A 101 2.20 13.27 5.20
C ALA A 101 3.61 13.58 5.76
N ILE A 102 4.44 14.30 5.00
CA ILE A 102 5.78 14.70 5.41
C ILE A 102 5.75 15.69 6.59
N GLU A 103 4.79 16.59 6.62
CA GLU A 103 4.58 17.52 7.74
C GLU A 103 4.20 16.79 9.04
N ARG A 104 3.31 15.79 8.94
CA ARG A 104 2.91 14.97 10.10
C ARG A 104 4.05 14.12 10.66
N ARG A 105 4.86 13.55 9.79
CA ARG A 105 6.00 12.72 10.17
C ARG A 105 7.20 13.05 9.29
N GLN A 106 8.10 13.83 9.83
CA GLN A 106 9.33 14.21 9.14
C GLN A 106 10.29 13.03 9.04
N PRO A 107 11.03 12.92 7.90
CA PRO A 107 12.04 11.87 7.75
C PRO A 107 13.17 12.07 8.77
N VAL A 108 13.68 10.95 9.29
CA VAL A 108 14.81 10.97 10.22
C VAL A 108 16.06 11.45 9.48
N SER A 109 16.81 12.34 10.12
CA SER A 109 18.11 12.79 9.58
C SER A 109 19.13 11.65 9.67
N SER A 110 19.87 11.41 8.60
CA SER A 110 20.98 10.45 8.57
C SER A 110 22.28 11.20 8.31
N ALA A 111 23.30 10.96 9.16
CA ALA A 111 24.61 11.60 9.06
C ALA A 111 24.56 13.14 8.91
N GLY A 112 23.67 13.80 9.67
CA GLY A 112 23.51 15.27 9.62
C GLY A 112 22.77 15.79 8.38
N HIS A 113 22.37 14.91 7.47
CA HIS A 113 21.63 15.28 6.27
C HIS A 113 20.14 14.96 6.41
N ARG A 114 19.29 15.90 6.02
CA ARG A 114 17.83 15.74 6.04
C ARG A 114 17.31 15.54 4.62
N LEU A 115 16.39 14.58 4.47
CA LEU A 115 15.66 14.41 3.22
C LEU A 115 14.78 15.63 2.96
N LYS A 116 14.94 16.26 1.79
CA LYS A 116 14.04 17.33 1.31
C LYS A 116 13.24 16.79 0.13
N PHE A 117 11.93 16.88 0.23
CA PHE A 117 11.00 16.58 -0.84
C PHE A 117 10.70 17.86 -1.63
N PHE A 118 10.72 17.78 -2.95
CA PHE A 118 10.39 18.89 -3.84
C PHE A 118 9.01 18.71 -4.46
N TYR A 119 8.83 17.63 -5.22
CA TYR A 119 7.55 17.29 -5.85
C TYR A 119 7.52 15.82 -6.25
N ALA A 120 6.32 15.33 -6.63
CA ALA A 120 6.12 13.98 -7.13
C ALA A 120 5.26 14.00 -8.39
N THR A 121 5.41 12.96 -9.20
CA THR A 121 4.58 12.72 -10.38
C THR A 121 4.36 11.23 -10.57
N GLN A 122 3.14 10.84 -10.96
CA GLN A 122 2.83 9.47 -11.35
C GLN A 122 3.26 9.25 -12.80
N VAL A 123 4.17 8.30 -13.01
CA VAL A 123 4.74 7.99 -14.35
C VAL A 123 4.20 6.70 -14.94
N ARG A 124 3.61 5.83 -14.13
CA ARG A 124 3.00 4.58 -14.58
C ARG A 124 1.76 4.29 -13.74
N GLN A 125 0.77 3.64 -14.36
CA GLN A 125 -0.47 3.24 -13.68
C GLN A 125 -0.40 1.79 -13.18
N ALA A 126 0.12 0.86 -13.95
CA ALA A 126 0.11 -0.56 -13.66
C ALA A 126 1.53 -1.18 -13.57
N PRO A 127 2.15 -1.30 -12.41
CA PRO A 127 1.71 -0.83 -11.10
C PRO A 127 1.82 0.70 -10.96
N PRO A 128 1.02 1.32 -10.04
CA PRO A 128 1.16 2.74 -9.74
C PRO A 128 2.60 3.07 -9.34
N THR A 129 3.29 3.81 -10.23
CA THR A 129 4.69 4.21 -10.01
C THR A 129 4.78 5.71 -9.92
N ILE A 130 5.30 6.19 -8.80
CA ILE A 130 5.39 7.61 -8.47
C ILE A 130 6.87 7.97 -8.31
N LEU A 131 7.33 8.90 -9.12
CA LEU A 131 8.67 9.51 -8.94
C LEU A 131 8.58 10.56 -7.84
N LEU A 132 9.46 10.44 -6.86
CA LEU A 132 9.65 11.42 -5.79
C LEU A 132 10.93 12.20 -6.06
N PHE A 133 10.82 13.47 -6.39
CA PHE A 133 11.98 14.33 -6.57
C PHE A 133 12.45 14.85 -5.22
N VAL A 134 13.66 14.45 -4.86
CA VAL A 134 14.27 14.70 -3.55
C VAL A 134 15.67 15.31 -3.71
N ASN A 135 16.24 15.82 -2.63
CA ASN A 135 17.63 16.34 -2.65
C ASN A 135 18.66 15.21 -2.77
N ARG A 136 18.39 14.07 -2.12
CA ARG A 136 19.26 12.88 -2.12
C ARG A 136 18.43 11.62 -1.96
N ARG A 137 18.50 10.73 -2.96
CA ARG A 137 17.71 9.49 -3.00
C ARG A 137 18.09 8.48 -1.92
N ASP A 138 19.37 8.47 -1.50
CA ASP A 138 19.91 7.58 -0.46
C ASP A 138 19.34 7.85 0.95
N LEU A 139 18.77 9.03 1.18
CA LEU A 139 18.13 9.39 2.44
C LEU A 139 16.69 8.85 2.60
N LEU A 140 16.09 8.28 1.55
CA LEU A 140 14.77 7.70 1.62
C LEU A 140 14.85 6.26 2.11
N SER A 141 14.69 6.05 3.42
CA SER A 141 14.67 4.71 4.01
C SER A 141 13.44 3.91 3.57
N ASP A 142 13.53 2.57 3.58
CA ASP A 142 12.41 1.70 3.23
C ASP A 142 11.23 1.85 4.19
N GLN A 143 11.49 2.07 5.48
CA GLN A 143 10.45 2.34 6.46
C GLN A 143 9.69 3.64 6.15
N TYR A 144 10.40 4.70 5.74
CA TYR A 144 9.76 5.96 5.38
C TYR A 144 9.03 5.86 4.05
N ARG A 145 9.56 5.07 3.11
CA ARG A 145 8.88 4.73 1.85
C ARG A 145 7.55 4.01 2.11
N LYS A 146 7.54 3.02 3.03
CA LYS A 146 6.31 2.34 3.44
C LYS A 146 5.31 3.33 4.03
N TYR A 147 5.74 4.19 4.94
CA TYR A 147 4.88 5.22 5.53
C TYR A 147 4.21 6.13 4.48
N LEU A 148 4.98 6.61 3.48
CA LEU A 148 4.44 7.43 2.40
C LEU A 148 3.48 6.63 1.50
N SER A 149 3.79 5.37 1.21
CA SER A 149 2.88 4.47 0.47
C SER A 149 1.56 4.27 1.19
N ASP A 150 1.60 4.07 2.52
CA ASP A 150 0.40 3.92 3.36
C ASP A 150 -0.42 5.22 3.42
N ALA A 151 0.25 6.38 3.41
CA ALA A 151 -0.44 7.68 3.33
C ALA A 151 -1.16 7.87 2.00
N LEU A 152 -0.52 7.49 0.89
CA LEU A 152 -1.13 7.53 -0.44
C LEU A 152 -2.29 6.54 -0.56
N ARG A 153 -2.15 5.33 0.00
CA ARG A 153 -3.20 4.32 0.02
C ARG A 153 -4.43 4.80 0.78
N ARG A 154 -4.25 5.42 1.94
CA ARG A 154 -5.36 6.01 2.71
C ARG A 154 -6.08 7.12 1.98
N ALA A 155 -5.36 7.91 1.17
CA ALA A 155 -5.94 9.04 0.45
C ALA A 155 -6.61 8.66 -0.88
N PHE A 156 -6.05 7.67 -1.59
CA PHE A 156 -6.45 7.36 -2.96
C PHE A 156 -6.93 5.91 -3.17
N GLY A 157 -6.88 5.06 -2.15
CA GLY A 157 -7.21 3.64 -2.28
C GLY A 157 -6.00 2.82 -2.74
N PHE A 158 -5.98 2.35 -3.99
CA PHE A 158 -4.99 1.41 -4.53
C PHE A 158 -4.99 0.06 -3.83
N GLU A 159 -6.17 -0.36 -3.36
CA GLU A 159 -6.33 -1.68 -2.76
C GLU A 159 -6.00 -2.77 -3.79
N GLY A 160 -5.29 -3.79 -3.35
CA GLY A 160 -4.79 -4.84 -4.23
C GLY A 160 -3.63 -4.42 -5.15
N CYS A 161 -3.16 -3.17 -5.09
CA CYS A 161 -2.12 -2.66 -5.96
C CYS A 161 -0.85 -2.29 -5.17
N PRO A 162 0.34 -2.80 -5.53
CA PRO A 162 1.58 -2.34 -4.95
C PRO A 162 1.90 -0.93 -5.46
N ILE A 163 2.14 0.02 -4.55
CA ILE A 163 2.56 1.37 -4.89
C ILE A 163 4.09 1.42 -4.93
N VAL A 164 4.64 1.79 -6.08
CA VAL A 164 6.09 1.93 -6.26
C VAL A 164 6.49 3.39 -6.10
N LEU A 165 7.25 3.70 -5.05
CA LEU A 165 7.84 5.02 -4.84
C LEU A 165 9.31 4.99 -5.26
N ALA A 166 9.64 5.68 -6.35
CA ALA A 166 10.98 5.75 -6.89
C ALA A 166 11.59 7.14 -6.60
N PRO A 167 12.57 7.23 -5.68
CA PRO A 167 13.24 8.50 -5.44
C PRO A 167 14.14 8.85 -6.63
N LYS A 168 14.14 10.12 -7.01
CA LYS A 168 14.99 10.68 -8.04
C LYS A 168 15.61 11.98 -7.54
N ASP A 169 16.91 12.13 -7.71
CA ASP A 169 17.57 13.36 -7.38
C ASP A 169 17.05 14.48 -8.30
N ARG A 170 16.80 15.65 -7.72
CA ARG A 170 16.42 16.81 -8.53
C ARG A 170 17.55 17.14 -9.49
N PRO A 171 17.32 17.25 -10.81
CA PRO A 171 18.35 17.70 -11.72
C PRO A 171 18.82 19.08 -11.26
N LYS A 172 20.15 19.24 -11.13
CA LYS A 172 20.73 20.58 -10.92
C LYS A 172 20.29 21.43 -12.10
N THR A 173 19.58 22.51 -11.84
CA THR A 173 19.26 23.49 -12.87
C THR A 173 20.59 23.94 -13.45
N LEU A 174 20.86 23.65 -14.72
CA LEU A 174 21.98 24.23 -15.41
C LEU A 174 21.77 25.74 -15.29
N GLU A 175 22.68 26.46 -14.63
CA GLU A 175 22.68 27.89 -14.66
C GLU A 175 22.61 28.31 -16.14
N PRO A 176 21.71 29.23 -16.53
CA PRO A 176 21.70 29.71 -17.91
C PRO A 176 23.12 30.20 -18.20
N ALA A 177 23.71 29.67 -19.26
CA ALA A 177 25.05 30.07 -19.69
C ALA A 177 25.09 31.61 -19.65
N ARG A 178 25.98 32.15 -18.81
CA ARG A 178 26.22 33.60 -18.77
C ARG A 178 26.43 34.07 -20.21
N ARG A 179 25.48 34.79 -20.75
CA ARG A 179 25.65 35.44 -22.05
C ARG A 179 26.99 36.20 -21.99
N ALA A 180 27.94 35.74 -22.78
CA ALA A 180 29.18 36.47 -22.98
C ALA A 180 28.85 37.90 -23.35
N ARG A 181 29.27 38.89 -22.55
CA ARG A 181 29.19 40.28 -22.90
C ARG A 181 29.91 40.45 -24.26
N PRO A 182 29.28 41.04 -25.26
CA PRO A 182 30.02 41.38 -26.47
C PRO A 182 31.20 42.29 -26.07
N ALA A 183 32.42 41.91 -26.48
CA ALA A 183 33.60 42.74 -26.31
C ALA A 183 33.32 44.11 -26.96
N GLY A 184 33.50 45.13 -26.17
CA GLY A 184 33.20 46.48 -26.57
C GLY A 184 33.89 46.91 -27.88
N ALA A 185 33.14 47.53 -28.74
CA ALA A 185 33.68 48.39 -29.78
C ALA A 185 34.44 49.53 -29.07
N ALA A 186 35.72 49.59 -29.26
CA ALA A 186 36.51 50.80 -28.93
C ALA A 186 36.35 51.82 -30.04
N PRO A 187 36.44 53.12 -29.74
CA PRO A 187 36.21 54.21 -30.67
C PRO A 187 37.31 54.34 -31.72
#